data_ca8e2ff6ee97a9f2e6de6c634abb8dee
#
_entry.id   ca8e2ff6ee97a9f2e6de6c634abb8dee
#
_cell.length_a   1.000
_cell.length_b   1.000
_cell.length_c   1.000
_cell.angle_alpha   90.00
_cell.angle_beta   90.00
_cell.angle_gamma   90.00
#
_symmetry.space_group_name_H-M   'P 1'
#
loop_
_entity.id
_entity.type
_entity.pdbx_description
1 polymer ?
#
loop_
_entity_poly.entity_id
_entity_poly.type
_entity_poly.pdbx_seq_one_letter_code
_entity_poly.pdbx_strand_id
1 'polypeptide(L)'
;MDLIDKLTILADAAKYDASCTSSGAKRGFQEGKIGCTSSSVAGCCHSFSADGRCVTLLKVLLSNDCCYNCKYCVNRCTNDTPRATFTPEELSELTIEFYRRNYIEGLFLSSGVLRSPDYTTELMIRALSLLRNKYRFNGYIHAKAIPGTSPELVEQLGFLADRLSVNIELPSEAGLKLLAPNKTRQAILRPMTQIRDRAKQSRQELVKYKHAPRFAPAGQSTQLIVGATKESDLHILNLTQALYDSYRLKRVFYSAYVPVVENTLLPALDTKPPLLREHRLYQADWLLRFYGFRANELLDDSAPDFNPDLDPKCCWALRHPEFFPVEVNRADYEALLRVPGVGVVSAKRILVARRSGALRAEDLQKLGVVMKHAQYFLTCGGRCAAPLRLSQESILQNLMAVERRALPQAEVQQLSLFDQVG
;
A
#
# COMPACT_ATOMS: atom_id res chain seq x y z
N MET A 1 -31.12 5.51 -13.46
CA MET A 1 -30.16 5.81 -12.39
C MET A 1 -29.36 7.03 -12.84
N ASP A 2 -29.37 8.07 -12.07
CA ASP A 2 -28.62 9.28 -12.40
C ASP A 2 -27.11 9.13 -12.15
N LEU A 3 -26.31 10.13 -12.52
CA LEU A 3 -24.86 10.09 -12.44
C LEU A 3 -24.37 10.12 -10.97
N ILE A 4 -25.11 10.77 -10.08
CA ILE A 4 -24.77 10.90 -8.66
C ILE A 4 -25.03 9.57 -7.95
N ASP A 5 -26.14 8.91 -8.26
CA ASP A 5 -26.44 7.57 -7.74
C ASP A 5 -25.36 6.57 -8.15
N LYS A 6 -24.97 6.58 -9.44
CA LYS A 6 -23.86 5.73 -9.94
C LYS A 6 -22.57 6.01 -9.21
N LEU A 7 -22.22 7.28 -9.02
CA LEU A 7 -21.01 7.68 -8.30
C LEU A 7 -21.03 7.15 -6.86
N THR A 8 -22.14 7.28 -6.17
CA THR A 8 -22.30 6.79 -4.80
C THR A 8 -22.05 5.29 -4.70
N ILE A 9 -22.71 4.50 -5.56
CA ILE A 9 -22.55 3.04 -5.57
C ILE A 9 -21.12 2.63 -5.94
N LEU A 10 -20.55 3.23 -6.99
CA LEU A 10 -19.26 2.81 -7.54
C LEU A 10 -18.06 3.31 -6.73
N ALA A 11 -18.20 4.43 -6.03
CA ALA A 11 -17.21 4.91 -5.07
C ALA A 11 -17.22 4.06 -3.78
N ASP A 12 -18.40 3.73 -3.25
CA ASP A 12 -18.49 2.83 -2.09
C ASP A 12 -17.94 1.43 -2.42
N ALA A 13 -18.28 0.89 -3.58
CA ALA A 13 -17.73 -0.39 -4.03
C ALA A 13 -16.20 -0.39 -4.17
N ALA A 14 -15.59 0.77 -4.43
CA ALA A 14 -14.13 0.92 -4.55
C ALA A 14 -13.39 1.01 -3.20
N LYS A 15 -14.07 1.15 -2.06
CA LYS A 15 -13.42 1.38 -0.75
C LYS A 15 -12.44 0.28 -0.34
N TYR A 16 -12.70 -0.95 -0.72
CA TYR A 16 -11.84 -2.11 -0.41
C TYR A 16 -10.57 -2.20 -1.25
N ASP A 17 -10.44 -1.36 -2.28
CA ASP A 17 -9.21 -1.28 -3.07
C ASP A 17 -8.15 -0.45 -2.34
N ALA A 18 -7.06 -1.07 -1.90
CA ALA A 18 -5.96 -0.34 -1.30
C ALA A 18 -5.18 0.44 -2.38
N SER A 19 -5.40 1.74 -2.42
CA SER A 19 -4.66 2.65 -3.31
C SER A 19 -3.79 3.64 -2.54
N CYS A 20 -4.09 3.78 -1.25
CA CYS A 20 -3.47 4.74 -0.36
C CYS A 20 -3.14 4.09 0.96
N THR A 21 -1.99 4.39 1.50
CA THR A 21 -1.84 4.35 2.94
C THR A 21 -2.57 5.57 3.47
N SER A 22 -3.77 5.40 4.00
CA SER A 22 -4.37 6.45 4.80
C SER A 22 -3.44 6.74 5.96
N SER A 23 -2.72 7.85 5.90
CA SER A 23 -2.17 8.43 7.10
C SER A 23 -3.38 8.79 7.96
N GLY A 24 -3.56 8.15 9.10
CA GLY A 24 -4.71 8.31 10.00
C GLY A 24 -4.86 9.70 10.63
N ALA A 25 -4.59 10.75 9.89
CA ALA A 25 -4.84 12.12 10.28
C ALA A 25 -6.33 12.44 10.02
N LYS A 26 -7.18 12.07 10.95
CA LYS A 26 -8.54 12.63 11.05
C LYS A 26 -8.43 14.10 11.45
N ARG A 27 -8.48 15.02 10.48
CA ARG A 27 -8.86 16.41 10.73
C ARG A 27 -10.34 16.55 10.37
N GLY A 28 -11.21 16.41 11.36
CA GLY A 28 -12.62 16.73 11.22
C GLY A 28 -12.83 18.20 10.94
N PHE A 29 -13.98 18.53 10.33
CA PHE A 29 -14.46 19.90 10.18
C PHE A 29 -14.43 20.60 11.54
N GLN A 30 -13.76 21.73 11.63
CA GLN A 30 -13.85 22.66 12.75
C GLN A 30 -14.35 24.00 12.20
N GLU A 31 -15.50 24.43 12.69
CA GLU A 31 -16.09 25.71 12.35
C GLU A 31 -15.07 26.85 12.63
N GLY A 32 -14.88 27.71 11.65
CA GLY A 32 -13.94 28.85 11.76
C GLY A 32 -12.50 28.59 11.36
N LYS A 33 -12.10 27.38 10.86
CA LYS A 33 -10.76 27.14 10.31
C LYS A 33 -10.80 26.91 8.81
N ILE A 34 -10.06 27.72 8.07
CA ILE A 34 -9.80 27.52 6.64
C ILE A 34 -8.84 26.37 6.46
N GLY A 35 -9.32 25.23 5.95
CA GLY A 35 -8.54 24.06 5.62
C GLY A 35 -9.29 23.21 4.60
N CYS A 36 -8.56 22.54 3.70
CA CYS A 36 -9.16 21.72 2.67
C CYS A 36 -9.94 20.56 3.31
N THR A 37 -11.27 20.63 3.30
CA THR A 37 -12.19 19.59 3.76
C THR A 37 -12.45 18.55 2.67
N SER A 38 -11.40 18.10 1.98
CA SER A 38 -11.52 17.19 0.84
C SER A 38 -11.94 15.75 1.21
N SER A 39 -12.16 15.45 2.50
CA SER A 39 -12.68 14.15 2.93
C SER A 39 -14.19 13.99 2.79
N SER A 40 -14.91 15.04 2.38
CA SER A 40 -16.37 15.04 2.26
C SER A 40 -16.91 14.80 0.85
N VAL A 41 -16.03 14.73 -0.16
CA VAL A 41 -16.48 14.43 -1.53
C VAL A 41 -16.45 12.90 -1.73
N ALA A 42 -17.61 12.33 -2.07
CA ALA A 42 -17.75 10.91 -2.35
C ALA A 42 -16.70 10.42 -3.36
N GLY A 43 -15.99 9.36 -3.04
CA GLY A 43 -15.00 8.73 -3.93
C GLY A 43 -13.60 9.35 -3.95
N CYS A 44 -13.29 10.37 -3.14
CA CYS A 44 -11.94 10.93 -3.10
C CYS A 44 -11.03 10.16 -2.11
N CYS A 45 -9.84 9.81 -2.54
CA CYS A 45 -8.80 9.22 -1.71
C CYS A 45 -7.48 9.97 -1.84
N HIS A 46 -6.61 9.81 -0.85
CA HIS A 46 -5.30 10.44 -0.82
C HIS A 46 -4.21 9.42 -1.14
N SER A 47 -3.31 9.74 -2.05
CA SER A 47 -2.12 8.98 -2.36
C SER A 47 -0.87 9.86 -2.21
N PHE A 48 0.27 9.25 -1.87
CA PHE A 48 1.53 9.99 -1.78
C PHE A 48 2.36 9.76 -3.05
N SER A 49 2.80 10.85 -3.66
CA SER A 49 3.76 10.82 -4.74
C SER A 49 5.18 10.49 -4.23
N ALA A 50 6.10 10.21 -5.13
CA ALA A 50 7.49 9.85 -4.76
C ALA A 50 8.24 10.97 -4.02
N ASP A 51 7.82 12.21 -4.19
CA ASP A 51 8.35 13.41 -3.52
C ASP A 51 7.66 13.74 -2.18
N GLY A 52 6.76 12.85 -1.71
CA GLY A 52 6.05 12.99 -0.45
C GLY A 52 4.82 13.89 -0.47
N ARG A 53 4.43 14.46 -1.64
CA ARG A 53 3.19 15.22 -1.76
C ARG A 53 1.97 14.32 -1.68
N CYS A 54 0.94 14.80 -0.98
CA CYS A 54 -0.37 14.16 -0.97
C CYS A 54 -1.12 14.51 -2.26
N VAL A 55 -1.52 13.49 -3.02
CA VAL A 55 -2.30 13.63 -4.27
C VAL A 55 -3.71 13.11 -4.02
N THR A 56 -4.70 13.93 -4.28
CA THR A 56 -6.11 13.56 -4.15
C THR A 56 -6.60 12.89 -5.44
N LEU A 57 -7.13 11.68 -5.33
CA LEU A 57 -7.60 10.90 -6.48
C LEU A 57 -9.11 10.64 -6.38
N LEU A 58 -9.81 10.76 -7.50
CA LEU A 58 -11.11 10.14 -7.65
C LEU A 58 -10.93 8.63 -7.73
N LYS A 59 -11.45 7.89 -6.76
CA LYS A 59 -11.34 6.44 -6.66
C LYS A 59 -12.69 5.81 -6.90
N VAL A 60 -12.85 5.19 -8.06
CA VAL A 60 -14.13 4.59 -8.48
C VAL A 60 -13.91 3.28 -9.23
N LEU A 61 -14.97 2.47 -9.26
CA LEU A 61 -15.10 1.38 -10.23
C LEU A 61 -15.76 1.91 -11.51
N LEU A 62 -15.33 1.40 -12.67
CA LEU A 62 -16.10 1.56 -13.91
C LEU A 62 -17.45 0.87 -13.78
N SER A 63 -17.44 -0.34 -13.20
CA SER A 63 -18.62 -1.14 -12.91
C SER A 63 -18.41 -1.99 -11.66
N ASN A 64 -19.47 -2.18 -10.88
CA ASN A 64 -19.51 -3.21 -9.83
C ASN A 64 -20.37 -4.44 -10.24
N ASP A 65 -20.90 -4.46 -11.45
CA ASP A 65 -21.56 -5.62 -12.03
C ASP A 65 -20.50 -6.60 -12.52
N CYS A 66 -20.21 -7.61 -11.69
CA CYS A 66 -19.07 -8.51 -11.89
C CYS A 66 -19.57 -9.93 -12.16
N CYS A 67 -19.07 -10.56 -13.22
CA CYS A 67 -19.37 -11.96 -13.53
C CYS A 67 -18.54 -12.96 -12.72
N TYR A 68 -17.54 -12.51 -11.93
CA TYR A 68 -16.72 -13.36 -11.07
C TYR A 68 -17.37 -13.63 -9.73
N ASN A 69 -17.05 -14.80 -9.14
CA ASN A 69 -17.56 -15.23 -7.84
C ASN A 69 -16.44 -15.32 -6.79
N CYS A 70 -15.67 -14.25 -6.62
CA CYS A 70 -14.66 -14.18 -5.56
C CYS A 70 -15.34 -14.12 -4.19
N LYS A 71 -15.12 -15.14 -3.34
CA LYS A 71 -15.84 -15.32 -2.07
C LYS A 71 -15.70 -14.17 -1.10
N TYR A 72 -14.56 -13.47 -1.12
CA TYR A 72 -14.28 -12.31 -0.25
C TYR A 72 -14.86 -10.98 -0.78
N CYS A 73 -15.42 -10.95 -1.99
CA CYS A 73 -15.80 -9.70 -2.64
C CYS A 73 -17.29 -9.42 -2.49
N VAL A 74 -17.63 -8.21 -2.04
CA VAL A 74 -19.02 -7.75 -1.95
C VAL A 74 -19.70 -7.70 -3.32
N ASN A 75 -18.92 -7.42 -4.39
CA ASN A 75 -19.41 -7.28 -5.75
C ASN A 75 -19.43 -8.62 -6.55
N ARG A 76 -19.29 -9.78 -5.90
CA ARG A 76 -19.38 -11.07 -6.59
C ARG A 76 -20.76 -11.25 -7.23
N CYS A 77 -20.82 -12.01 -8.31
CA CYS A 77 -22.05 -12.20 -9.11
C CYS A 77 -23.24 -12.76 -8.32
N THR A 78 -22.97 -13.50 -7.23
CA THR A 78 -24.01 -14.13 -6.39
C THR A 78 -24.53 -13.27 -5.25
N ASN A 79 -23.98 -12.06 -5.04
CA ASN A 79 -24.46 -11.13 -4.02
C ASN A 79 -25.53 -10.21 -4.58
N ASP A 80 -26.57 -10.01 -3.80
CA ASP A 80 -27.61 -9.02 -4.05
C ASP A 80 -27.16 -7.66 -3.53
N THR A 81 -26.45 -6.92 -4.36
CA THR A 81 -25.97 -5.57 -4.07
C THR A 81 -26.37 -4.62 -5.20
N PRO A 82 -26.65 -3.35 -4.91
CA PRO A 82 -26.95 -2.37 -5.96
C PRO A 82 -25.86 -2.36 -7.02
N ARG A 83 -26.25 -2.52 -8.30
CA ARG A 83 -25.32 -2.56 -9.44
C ARG A 83 -25.39 -1.28 -10.23
N ALA A 84 -24.23 -0.78 -10.62
CA ALA A 84 -24.10 0.37 -11.49
C ALA A 84 -22.92 0.19 -12.44
N THR A 85 -23.00 0.87 -13.58
CA THR A 85 -21.93 0.92 -14.58
C THR A 85 -21.89 2.31 -15.18
N PHE A 86 -20.71 2.94 -15.16
CA PHE A 86 -20.47 4.15 -15.94
C PHE A 86 -20.25 3.79 -17.41
N THR A 87 -20.79 4.62 -18.29
CA THR A 87 -20.25 4.64 -19.65
C THR A 87 -18.86 5.30 -19.64
N PRO A 88 -18.00 5.02 -20.63
CA PRO A 88 -16.71 5.70 -20.76
C PRO A 88 -16.85 7.22 -20.80
N GLU A 89 -17.89 7.74 -21.41
CA GLU A 89 -18.22 9.16 -21.52
C GLU A 89 -18.57 9.75 -20.15
N GLU A 90 -19.52 9.15 -19.41
CA GLU A 90 -19.91 9.57 -18.06
C GLU A 90 -18.72 9.65 -17.11
N LEU A 91 -17.87 8.61 -17.09
CA LEU A 91 -16.69 8.57 -16.23
C LEU A 91 -15.68 9.65 -16.58
N SER A 92 -15.48 9.88 -17.87
CA SER A 92 -14.53 10.89 -18.35
C SER A 92 -15.01 12.30 -18.03
N GLU A 93 -16.27 12.60 -18.25
CA GLU A 93 -16.89 13.90 -17.93
C GLU A 93 -16.86 14.17 -16.43
N LEU A 94 -17.24 13.19 -15.60
CA LEU A 94 -17.19 13.30 -14.15
C LEU A 94 -15.76 13.60 -13.66
N THR A 95 -14.77 12.86 -14.19
CA THR A 95 -13.35 13.05 -13.81
C THR A 95 -12.88 14.47 -14.16
N ILE A 96 -13.20 14.97 -15.35
CA ILE A 96 -12.81 16.31 -15.79
C ILE A 96 -13.49 17.40 -14.97
N GLU A 97 -14.76 17.25 -14.66
CA GLU A 97 -15.49 18.23 -13.83
C GLU A 97 -14.89 18.32 -12.41
N PHE A 98 -14.53 17.17 -11.81
CA PHE A 98 -13.88 17.15 -10.49
C PHE A 98 -12.47 17.77 -10.55
N TYR A 99 -11.74 17.51 -11.62
CA TYR A 99 -10.40 18.06 -11.81
C TYR A 99 -10.45 19.59 -12.01
N ARG A 100 -11.34 20.10 -12.85
CA ARG A 100 -11.53 21.55 -13.10
C ARG A 100 -11.90 22.31 -11.84
N ARG A 101 -12.66 21.67 -10.93
CA ARG A 101 -13.04 22.24 -9.63
C ARG A 101 -11.97 22.07 -8.55
N ASN A 102 -10.79 21.55 -8.90
CA ASN A 102 -9.69 21.26 -7.98
C ASN A 102 -10.06 20.30 -6.82
N TYR A 103 -11.06 19.42 -7.02
CA TYR A 103 -11.40 18.40 -6.02
C TYR A 103 -10.42 17.22 -6.07
N ILE A 104 -9.84 16.95 -7.23
CA ILE A 104 -8.91 15.85 -7.48
C ILE A 104 -7.72 16.30 -8.33
N GLU A 105 -6.60 15.59 -8.18
CA GLU A 105 -5.41 15.71 -9.01
C GLU A 105 -5.24 14.51 -9.96
N GLY A 106 -6.08 13.47 -9.81
CA GLY A 106 -5.99 12.28 -10.62
C GLY A 106 -7.16 11.32 -10.46
N LEU A 107 -7.08 10.21 -11.18
CA LEU A 107 -8.06 9.13 -11.20
C LEU A 107 -7.41 7.82 -10.76
N PHE A 108 -8.07 7.10 -9.86
CA PHE A 108 -7.82 5.69 -9.60
C PHE A 108 -9.00 4.88 -10.14
N LEU A 109 -8.75 4.13 -11.22
CA LEU A 109 -9.76 3.37 -11.92
C LEU A 109 -9.56 1.87 -11.73
N SER A 110 -10.57 1.21 -11.20
CA SER A 110 -10.71 -0.25 -11.21
C SER A 110 -12.08 -0.65 -11.77
N SER A 111 -12.38 -1.93 -11.81
CA SER A 111 -13.69 -2.43 -12.24
C SER A 111 -13.95 -3.83 -11.71
N GLY A 112 -15.21 -4.17 -11.48
CA GLY A 112 -15.70 -5.52 -11.60
C GLY A 112 -15.57 -5.99 -13.05
N VAL A 113 -15.59 -7.30 -13.27
CA VAL A 113 -15.43 -7.88 -14.61
C VAL A 113 -16.80 -8.03 -15.27
N LEU A 114 -17.12 -7.13 -16.19
CA LEU A 114 -18.29 -7.22 -17.06
C LEU A 114 -18.02 -8.25 -18.14
N ARG A 115 -18.92 -9.18 -18.40
CA ARG A 115 -18.84 -10.18 -19.48
C ARG A 115 -17.49 -10.92 -19.57
N SER A 116 -16.38 -10.19 -19.82
CA SER A 116 -15.03 -10.73 -19.94
C SER A 116 -13.97 -9.71 -19.49
N PRO A 117 -12.73 -10.15 -19.16
CA PRO A 117 -11.61 -9.24 -18.88
C PRO A 117 -11.33 -8.26 -20.02
N ASP A 118 -11.31 -8.74 -21.27
CA ASP A 118 -11.02 -7.91 -22.44
C ASP A 118 -12.10 -6.85 -22.66
N TYR A 119 -13.36 -7.24 -22.68
CA TYR A 119 -14.47 -6.30 -22.82
C TYR A 119 -14.44 -5.17 -21.78
N THR A 120 -14.17 -5.54 -20.52
CA THR A 120 -14.09 -4.56 -19.45
C THR A 120 -12.88 -3.63 -19.62
N THR A 121 -11.74 -4.20 -20.02
CA THR A 121 -10.53 -3.42 -20.26
C THR A 121 -10.67 -2.48 -21.46
N GLU A 122 -11.37 -2.88 -22.51
CA GLU A 122 -11.70 -2.01 -23.66
C GLU A 122 -12.51 -0.78 -23.23
N LEU A 123 -13.51 -0.96 -22.36
CA LEU A 123 -14.28 0.17 -21.81
C LEU A 123 -13.41 1.09 -20.95
N MET A 124 -12.50 0.53 -20.13
CA MET A 124 -11.53 1.31 -19.36
C MET A 124 -10.60 2.09 -20.29
N ILE A 125 -10.04 1.45 -21.31
CA ILE A 125 -9.19 2.10 -22.32
C ILE A 125 -9.94 3.24 -23.02
N ARG A 126 -11.20 3.03 -23.40
CA ARG A 126 -12.02 4.07 -24.02
C ARG A 126 -12.19 5.28 -23.09
N ALA A 127 -12.49 5.08 -21.82
CA ALA A 127 -12.61 6.16 -20.85
C ALA A 127 -11.29 6.92 -20.68
N LEU A 128 -10.16 6.20 -20.53
CA LEU A 128 -8.85 6.82 -20.39
C LEU A 128 -8.37 7.53 -21.68
N SER A 129 -8.74 6.99 -22.86
CA SER A 129 -8.46 7.62 -24.15
C SER A 129 -9.25 8.93 -24.30
N LEU A 130 -10.52 8.98 -23.88
CA LEU A 130 -11.29 10.21 -23.85
C LEU A 130 -10.62 11.25 -22.93
N LEU A 131 -10.18 10.84 -21.75
CA LEU A 131 -9.46 11.73 -20.83
C LEU A 131 -8.17 12.28 -21.47
N ARG A 132 -7.30 11.43 -21.99
CA ARG A 132 -5.99 11.83 -22.52
C ARG A 132 -6.11 12.60 -23.82
N ASN A 133 -6.93 12.14 -24.77
CA ASN A 133 -6.98 12.65 -26.13
C ASN A 133 -8.02 13.78 -26.33
N LYS A 134 -9.28 13.55 -25.86
CA LYS A 134 -10.36 14.53 -26.03
C LYS A 134 -10.22 15.68 -25.03
N TYR A 135 -10.06 15.35 -23.73
CA TYR A 135 -10.02 16.35 -22.67
C TYR A 135 -8.61 16.85 -22.35
N ARG A 136 -7.57 16.25 -22.93
CA ARG A 136 -6.15 16.57 -22.67
C ARG A 136 -5.80 16.57 -21.20
N PHE A 137 -6.38 15.62 -20.45
CA PHE A 137 -6.18 15.47 -19.03
C PHE A 137 -4.72 15.10 -18.72
N ASN A 138 -4.02 15.95 -18.00
CA ASN A 138 -2.63 15.75 -17.59
C ASN A 138 -2.50 15.34 -16.11
N GLY A 139 -3.60 15.02 -15.43
CA GLY A 139 -3.61 14.50 -14.07
C GLY A 139 -3.11 13.06 -14.01
N TYR A 140 -2.79 12.62 -12.78
CA TYR A 140 -2.30 11.27 -12.53
C TYR A 140 -3.40 10.21 -12.75
N ILE A 141 -3.07 9.13 -13.45
CA ILE A 141 -3.97 8.00 -13.68
C ILE A 141 -3.33 6.72 -13.14
N HIS A 142 -4.01 6.08 -12.19
CA HIS A 142 -3.72 4.73 -11.75
C HIS A 142 -4.84 3.79 -12.21
N ALA A 143 -4.52 2.82 -13.04
CA ALA A 143 -5.49 1.85 -13.52
C ALA A 143 -5.17 0.43 -13.02
N LYS A 144 -6.20 -0.34 -12.66
CA LYS A 144 -6.08 -1.76 -12.37
C LYS A 144 -6.25 -2.57 -13.63
N ALA A 145 -5.19 -3.25 -14.04
CA ALA A 145 -5.27 -4.25 -15.12
C ALA A 145 -5.98 -5.50 -14.60
N ILE A 146 -6.97 -5.95 -15.34
CA ILE A 146 -7.80 -7.09 -14.98
C ILE A 146 -7.04 -8.39 -15.31
N PRO A 147 -6.90 -9.34 -14.36
CA PRO A 147 -6.31 -10.64 -14.65
C PRO A 147 -7.03 -11.37 -15.78
N GLY A 148 -6.27 -11.87 -16.76
CA GLY A 148 -6.82 -12.55 -17.92
C GLY A 148 -7.06 -11.67 -19.15
N THR A 149 -6.82 -10.37 -19.05
CA THR A 149 -6.82 -9.45 -20.19
C THR A 149 -5.72 -9.81 -21.19
N SER A 150 -6.04 -9.68 -22.49
CA SER A 150 -5.09 -9.90 -23.58
C SER A 150 -3.89 -8.94 -23.51
N PRO A 151 -2.70 -9.39 -23.94
CA PRO A 151 -1.48 -8.59 -23.86
C PRO A 151 -1.59 -7.24 -24.57
N GLU A 152 -2.27 -7.18 -25.69
CA GLU A 152 -2.45 -5.96 -26.50
C GLU A 152 -3.23 -4.90 -25.75
N LEU A 153 -4.27 -5.29 -25.01
CA LEU A 153 -5.07 -4.37 -24.19
C LEU A 153 -4.31 -3.92 -22.94
N VAL A 154 -3.53 -4.81 -22.32
CA VAL A 154 -2.64 -4.43 -21.21
C VAL A 154 -1.61 -3.38 -21.66
N GLU A 155 -1.06 -3.52 -22.88
CA GLU A 155 -0.12 -2.56 -23.44
C GLU A 155 -0.79 -1.20 -23.69
N GLN A 156 -1.97 -1.18 -24.34
CA GLN A 156 -2.71 0.06 -24.57
C GLN A 156 -3.06 0.76 -23.24
N LEU A 157 -3.52 0.01 -22.24
CA LEU A 157 -3.83 0.55 -20.93
C LEU A 157 -2.59 1.19 -20.28
N GLY A 158 -1.41 0.59 -20.46
CA GLY A 158 -0.16 1.07 -19.90
C GLY A 158 0.35 2.38 -20.51
N PHE A 159 0.02 2.68 -21.77
CA PHE A 159 0.33 3.95 -22.39
C PHE A 159 -0.59 5.09 -21.95
N LEU A 160 -1.79 4.78 -21.45
CA LEU A 160 -2.76 5.75 -20.99
C LEU A 160 -2.63 6.06 -19.48
N ALA A 161 -2.10 5.10 -18.71
CA ALA A 161 -1.97 5.19 -17.26
C ALA A 161 -0.54 5.56 -16.82
N ASP A 162 -0.43 6.32 -15.73
CA ASP A 162 0.86 6.59 -15.09
C ASP A 162 1.33 5.39 -14.25
N ARG A 163 0.39 4.67 -13.62
CA ARG A 163 0.64 3.45 -12.87
C ARG A 163 -0.35 2.37 -13.23
N LEU A 164 0.15 1.15 -13.36
CA LEU A 164 -0.67 -0.04 -13.43
C LEU A 164 -0.58 -0.85 -12.14
N SER A 165 -1.66 -1.50 -11.75
CA SER A 165 -1.64 -2.53 -10.72
C SER A 165 -2.36 -3.79 -11.18
N VAL A 166 -1.81 -4.93 -10.81
CA VAL A 166 -2.45 -6.24 -10.96
C VAL A 166 -2.51 -6.84 -9.57
N ASN A 167 -3.70 -7.05 -9.04
CA ASN A 167 -3.83 -7.59 -7.68
C ASN A 167 -3.48 -9.06 -7.65
N ILE A 168 -2.60 -9.46 -6.71
CA ILE A 168 -2.31 -10.85 -6.44
C ILE A 168 -3.41 -11.50 -5.60
N GLU A 169 -4.18 -10.69 -4.87
CA GLU A 169 -5.33 -11.00 -4.03
C GLU A 169 -4.96 -11.83 -2.79
N LEU A 170 -4.48 -13.05 -2.96
CA LEU A 170 -4.22 -13.99 -1.86
C LEU A 170 -2.77 -14.48 -1.90
N PRO A 171 -2.19 -14.82 -0.72
CA PRO A 171 -0.79 -15.19 -0.63
C PRO A 171 -0.44 -16.50 -1.32
N SER A 172 -1.39 -17.45 -1.37
CA SER A 172 -1.17 -18.80 -1.90
C SER A 172 -2.05 -19.11 -3.09
N GLU A 173 -1.60 -20.04 -3.93
CA GLU A 173 -2.40 -20.57 -5.04
C GLU A 173 -3.59 -21.40 -4.53
N ALA A 174 -3.43 -22.09 -3.42
CA ALA A 174 -4.51 -22.84 -2.78
C ALA A 174 -5.61 -21.90 -2.31
N GLY A 175 -5.25 -20.82 -1.63
CA GLY A 175 -6.18 -19.76 -1.22
C GLY A 175 -6.88 -19.13 -2.42
N LEU A 176 -6.12 -18.86 -3.51
CA LEU A 176 -6.70 -18.28 -4.73
C LEU A 176 -7.74 -19.22 -5.38
N LYS A 177 -7.44 -20.52 -5.52
CA LYS A 177 -8.39 -21.51 -6.04
C LYS A 177 -9.65 -21.59 -5.18
N LEU A 178 -9.49 -21.52 -3.85
CA LEU A 178 -10.59 -21.65 -2.90
C LEU A 178 -11.51 -20.42 -2.91
N LEU A 179 -10.93 -19.23 -2.87
CA LEU A 179 -11.66 -17.98 -2.64
C LEU A 179 -11.90 -17.14 -3.90
N ALA A 180 -11.14 -17.36 -4.96
CA ALA A 180 -11.28 -16.64 -6.24
C ALA A 180 -11.21 -17.60 -7.44
N PRO A 181 -12.17 -18.51 -7.60
CA PRO A 181 -12.09 -19.63 -8.56
C PRO A 181 -11.97 -19.18 -10.03
N ASN A 182 -12.39 -17.96 -10.35
CA ASN A 182 -12.28 -17.39 -11.70
C ASN A 182 -10.90 -16.77 -11.99
N LYS A 183 -9.98 -16.74 -11.00
CA LYS A 183 -8.64 -16.18 -11.15
C LYS A 183 -7.61 -17.29 -11.03
N THR A 184 -6.65 -17.32 -11.95
CA THR A 184 -5.49 -18.21 -11.88
C THR A 184 -4.23 -17.43 -11.59
N ARG A 185 -3.26 -18.07 -10.93
CA ARG A 185 -1.95 -17.46 -10.68
C ARG A 185 -1.30 -16.99 -11.99
N GLN A 186 -1.42 -17.78 -13.05
CA GLN A 186 -0.87 -17.42 -14.35
C GLN A 186 -1.54 -16.18 -14.96
N ALA A 187 -2.88 -16.07 -14.87
CA ALA A 187 -3.61 -14.89 -15.35
C ALA A 187 -3.22 -13.59 -14.61
N ILE A 188 -2.72 -13.69 -13.38
CA ILE A 188 -2.23 -12.57 -12.60
C ILE A 188 -0.75 -12.26 -12.94
N LEU A 189 0.11 -13.26 -12.99
CA LEU A 189 1.56 -13.06 -13.16
C LEU A 189 1.97 -12.69 -14.60
N ARG A 190 1.23 -13.15 -15.62
CA ARG A 190 1.49 -12.80 -17.02
C ARG A 190 1.48 -11.28 -17.27
N PRO A 191 0.40 -10.54 -16.95
CA PRO A 191 0.39 -9.10 -17.13
C PRO A 191 1.45 -8.39 -16.26
N MET A 192 1.78 -8.90 -15.05
CA MET A 192 2.86 -8.32 -14.23
C MET A 192 4.22 -8.42 -14.93
N THR A 193 4.51 -9.56 -15.56
CA THR A 193 5.73 -9.78 -16.37
C THR A 193 5.76 -8.80 -17.54
N GLN A 194 4.66 -8.73 -18.31
CA GLN A 194 4.53 -7.84 -19.46
C GLN A 194 4.75 -6.37 -19.08
N ILE A 195 4.10 -5.91 -18.00
CA ILE A 195 4.24 -4.53 -17.51
C ILE A 195 5.70 -4.24 -17.13
N ARG A 196 6.39 -5.16 -16.43
CA ARG A 196 7.80 -5.04 -16.09
C ARG A 196 8.66 -4.85 -17.34
N ASP A 197 8.49 -5.72 -18.32
CA ASP A 197 9.34 -5.78 -19.51
C ASP A 197 9.07 -4.57 -20.41
N ARG A 198 7.82 -4.22 -20.63
CA ARG A 198 7.45 -3.05 -21.43
C ARG A 198 7.86 -1.73 -20.76
N ALA A 199 7.75 -1.62 -19.43
CA ALA A 199 8.26 -0.44 -18.70
C ALA A 199 9.79 -0.33 -18.75
N LYS A 200 10.52 -1.45 -18.81
CA LYS A 200 11.98 -1.45 -19.03
C LYS A 200 12.31 -0.97 -20.43
N GLN A 201 11.62 -1.51 -21.43
CA GLN A 201 11.79 -1.15 -22.84
C GLN A 201 11.48 0.34 -23.07
N SER A 202 10.35 0.84 -22.56
CA SER A 202 9.97 2.26 -22.70
C SER A 202 11.02 3.21 -22.11
N ARG A 203 11.66 2.85 -21.00
CA ARG A 203 12.79 3.64 -20.44
C ARG A 203 14.01 3.65 -21.37
N GLN A 204 14.32 2.54 -22.03
CA GLN A 204 15.41 2.46 -23.00
C GLN A 204 15.09 3.25 -24.27
N GLU A 205 13.84 3.21 -24.72
CA GLU A 205 13.35 4.01 -25.87
C GLU A 205 13.46 5.51 -25.58
N LEU A 206 13.11 5.96 -24.37
CA LEU A 206 13.23 7.37 -23.96
C LEU A 206 14.67 7.90 -23.91
N VAL A 207 15.65 7.02 -23.67
CA VAL A 207 17.08 7.41 -23.77
C VAL A 207 17.46 7.70 -25.22
N LYS A 208 16.92 6.94 -26.18
CA LYS A 208 17.20 7.10 -27.61
C LYS A 208 16.35 8.20 -28.27
N TYR A 209 15.06 8.24 -27.87
CA TYR A 209 14.03 9.09 -28.47
C TYR A 209 13.31 9.88 -27.39
N LYS A 210 13.66 11.16 -27.19
CA LYS A 210 13.13 12.03 -26.12
C LYS A 210 11.60 12.14 -26.09
N HIS A 211 10.94 11.94 -27.23
CA HIS A 211 9.48 12.06 -27.38
C HIS A 211 8.77 10.70 -27.48
N ALA A 212 9.47 9.59 -27.22
CA ALA A 212 8.83 8.28 -27.20
C ALA A 212 7.68 8.23 -26.16
N PRO A 213 6.58 7.55 -26.46
CA PRO A 213 5.47 7.39 -25.52
C PRO A 213 5.93 6.73 -24.22
N ARG A 214 5.47 7.25 -23.08
CA ARG A 214 5.81 6.71 -21.76
C ARG A 214 4.83 5.60 -21.38
N PHE A 215 5.35 4.43 -21.07
CA PHE A 215 4.56 3.31 -20.59
C PHE A 215 4.62 3.23 -19.06
N ALA A 216 3.48 3.42 -18.38
CA ALA A 216 3.33 3.34 -16.93
C ALA A 216 4.52 3.95 -16.16
N PRO A 217 4.82 5.24 -16.32
CA PRO A 217 6.07 5.86 -15.82
C PRO A 217 6.23 5.76 -14.30
N ALA A 218 5.13 5.71 -13.54
CA ALA A 218 5.15 5.48 -12.10
C ALA A 218 5.25 4.00 -11.71
N GLY A 219 5.38 3.09 -12.71
CA GLY A 219 5.61 1.66 -12.54
C GLY A 219 4.37 0.88 -12.15
N GLN A 220 4.59 -0.32 -11.61
CA GLN A 220 3.50 -1.21 -11.20
C GLN A 220 3.46 -1.44 -9.70
N SER A 221 2.27 -1.83 -9.22
CA SER A 221 2.01 -2.24 -7.84
C SER A 221 1.05 -3.43 -7.79
N THR A 222 0.88 -4.00 -6.62
CA THR A 222 -0.09 -5.08 -6.37
C THR A 222 -0.77 -4.88 -5.02
N GLN A 223 -1.86 -5.58 -4.80
CA GLN A 223 -2.55 -5.66 -3.51
C GLN A 223 -2.74 -7.11 -3.11
N LEU A 224 -2.63 -7.36 -1.81
CA LEU A 224 -2.77 -8.65 -1.14
C LEU A 224 -3.70 -8.50 0.06
N ILE A 225 -4.64 -9.43 0.19
CA ILE A 225 -5.57 -9.50 1.31
C ILE A 225 -4.91 -10.29 2.45
N VAL A 226 -4.93 -9.74 3.66
CA VAL A 226 -4.34 -10.33 4.87
C VAL A 226 -5.44 -10.80 5.81
N GLY A 227 -5.37 -12.06 6.23
CA GLY A 227 -6.31 -12.63 7.21
C GLY A 227 -7.59 -13.24 6.62
N ALA A 228 -7.74 -13.26 5.28
CA ALA A 228 -8.78 -14.06 4.64
C ALA A 228 -8.44 -15.57 4.60
N THR A 229 -7.16 -15.88 4.67
CA THR A 229 -6.58 -17.23 4.66
C THR A 229 -5.53 -17.36 5.77
N LYS A 230 -5.08 -18.59 6.06
CA LYS A 230 -4.27 -18.91 7.25
C LYS A 230 -2.75 -18.81 7.05
N GLU A 231 -2.29 -18.24 5.93
CA GLU A 231 -0.85 -18.12 5.69
C GLU A 231 -0.18 -17.23 6.74
N SER A 232 1.04 -17.63 7.13
CA SER A 232 1.87 -16.88 8.07
C SER A 232 2.42 -15.57 7.47
N ASP A 233 2.87 -14.68 8.33
CA ASP A 233 3.53 -13.44 7.89
C ASP A 233 4.85 -13.71 7.16
N LEU A 234 5.57 -14.77 7.54
CA LEU A 234 6.76 -15.24 6.82
C LEU A 234 6.43 -15.61 5.37
N HIS A 235 5.33 -16.35 5.14
CA HIS A 235 4.89 -16.69 3.79
C HIS A 235 4.55 -15.44 2.97
N ILE A 236 3.80 -14.51 3.57
CA ILE A 236 3.43 -13.24 2.94
C ILE A 236 4.68 -12.40 2.61
N LEU A 237 5.63 -12.33 3.53
CA LEU A 237 6.82 -11.51 3.37
C LEU A 237 7.79 -12.08 2.33
N ASN A 238 7.95 -13.42 2.29
CA ASN A 238 8.71 -14.11 1.25
C ASN A 238 8.09 -13.89 -0.13
N LEU A 239 6.77 -14.00 -0.25
CA LEU A 239 6.06 -13.67 -1.49
C LEU A 239 6.30 -12.21 -1.89
N THR A 240 6.18 -11.29 -0.94
CA THR A 240 6.42 -9.86 -1.16
C THR A 240 7.83 -9.58 -1.69
N GLN A 241 8.85 -10.18 -1.06
CA GLN A 241 10.23 -10.05 -1.52
C GLN A 241 10.41 -10.62 -2.94
N ALA A 242 9.88 -11.81 -3.21
CA ALA A 242 9.93 -12.41 -4.55
C ALA A 242 9.24 -11.53 -5.61
N LEU A 243 8.13 -10.85 -5.26
CA LEU A 243 7.45 -9.92 -6.14
C LEU A 243 8.29 -8.67 -6.44
N TYR A 244 8.99 -8.11 -5.47
CA TYR A 244 9.92 -7.00 -5.70
C TYR A 244 11.09 -7.42 -6.58
N ASP A 245 11.71 -8.55 -6.29
CA ASP A 245 12.88 -9.06 -7.00
C ASP A 245 12.53 -9.42 -8.47
N SER A 246 11.41 -10.12 -8.68
CA SER A 246 11.04 -10.66 -9.99
C SER A 246 10.30 -9.65 -10.88
N TYR A 247 9.41 -8.84 -10.33
CA TYR A 247 8.52 -7.97 -11.12
C TYR A 247 8.84 -6.49 -10.99
N ARG A 248 9.84 -6.10 -10.19
CA ARG A 248 10.24 -4.70 -9.96
C ARG A 248 9.08 -3.82 -9.53
N LEU A 249 8.22 -4.34 -8.68
CA LEU A 249 7.10 -3.59 -8.14
C LEU A 249 7.57 -2.34 -7.41
N LYS A 250 6.78 -1.29 -7.47
CA LYS A 250 6.99 -0.08 -6.65
C LYS A 250 6.44 -0.26 -5.25
N ARG A 251 5.37 -1.04 -5.10
CA ARG A 251 4.74 -1.33 -3.82
C ARG A 251 3.87 -2.57 -3.87
N VAL A 252 3.88 -3.31 -2.77
CA VAL A 252 2.84 -4.27 -2.39
C VAL A 252 1.95 -3.57 -1.36
N PHE A 253 0.64 -3.55 -1.62
CA PHE A 253 -0.35 -3.07 -0.68
C PHE A 253 -0.93 -4.26 0.07
N TYR A 254 -0.95 -4.17 1.39
CA TYR A 254 -1.65 -5.10 2.26
C TYR A 254 -3.02 -4.52 2.60
N SER A 255 -4.01 -5.37 2.66
CA SER A 255 -5.37 -4.99 3.04
C SER A 255 -5.89 -6.01 4.04
N ALA A 256 -6.08 -5.60 5.27
CA ALA A 256 -6.72 -6.42 6.28
C ALA A 256 -8.10 -6.85 5.77
N TYR A 257 -8.40 -8.14 5.84
CA TYR A 257 -9.69 -8.66 5.42
C TYR A 257 -10.80 -8.12 6.34
N VAL A 258 -11.77 -7.48 5.72
CA VAL A 258 -13.00 -7.03 6.40
C VAL A 258 -14.10 -8.02 6.05
N PRO A 259 -14.69 -8.74 7.03
CA PRO A 259 -15.79 -9.63 6.77
C PRO A 259 -17.03 -8.85 6.33
N VAL A 260 -17.42 -9.00 5.06
CA VAL A 260 -18.59 -8.33 4.47
C VAL A 260 -19.58 -9.31 3.88
N VAL A 261 -19.23 -10.59 3.88
CA VAL A 261 -20.00 -11.67 3.27
C VAL A 261 -19.94 -12.89 4.18
N GLU A 262 -21.09 -13.44 4.52
CA GLU A 262 -21.15 -14.71 5.23
C GLU A 262 -20.71 -15.85 4.30
N ASN A 263 -19.65 -16.56 4.72
CA ASN A 263 -19.12 -17.70 3.99
C ASN A 263 -18.29 -18.58 4.91
N THR A 264 -18.55 -19.89 4.91
CA THR A 264 -17.86 -20.89 5.76
C THR A 264 -16.35 -21.00 5.52
N LEU A 265 -15.86 -20.52 4.35
CA LEU A 265 -14.46 -20.53 3.96
C LEU A 265 -13.71 -19.26 4.42
N LEU A 266 -14.40 -18.31 5.00
CA LEU A 266 -13.89 -17.01 5.41
C LEU A 266 -14.11 -16.79 6.90
N PRO A 267 -13.37 -15.87 7.54
CA PRO A 267 -13.66 -15.45 8.90
C PRO A 267 -15.12 -14.97 9.06
N ALA A 268 -15.71 -15.27 10.22
CA ALA A 268 -17.08 -14.88 10.55
C ALA A 268 -17.28 -13.35 10.51
N LEU A 269 -18.53 -12.90 10.30
CA LEU A 269 -18.85 -11.47 10.14
C LEU A 269 -18.49 -10.61 11.37
N ASP A 270 -18.48 -11.20 12.56
CA ASP A 270 -18.07 -10.55 13.80
C ASP A 270 -16.55 -10.52 14.03
N THR A 271 -15.78 -11.16 13.17
CA THR A 271 -14.31 -11.18 13.27
C THR A 271 -13.75 -9.80 12.99
N LYS A 272 -12.99 -9.25 13.94
CA LYS A 272 -12.31 -7.96 13.74
C LYS A 272 -11.23 -8.06 12.67
N PRO A 273 -11.16 -7.10 11.73
CA PRO A 273 -10.09 -7.05 10.75
C PRO A 273 -8.70 -7.02 11.42
N PRO A 274 -7.70 -7.77 10.91
CA PRO A 274 -6.38 -7.86 11.52
C PRO A 274 -5.52 -6.61 11.21
N LEU A 275 -5.95 -5.43 11.65
CA LEU A 275 -5.31 -4.15 11.34
C LEU A 275 -3.89 -4.04 11.91
N LEU A 276 -3.62 -4.60 13.10
CA LEU A 276 -2.27 -4.62 13.66
C LEU A 276 -1.32 -5.49 12.84
N ARG A 277 -1.80 -6.63 12.36
CA ARG A 277 -1.03 -7.51 11.45
C ARG A 277 -0.72 -6.79 10.12
N GLU A 278 -1.69 -6.13 9.52
CA GLU A 278 -1.49 -5.28 8.34
C GLU A 278 -0.43 -4.22 8.60
N HIS A 279 -0.53 -3.53 9.74
CA HIS A 279 0.44 -2.50 10.13
C HIS A 279 1.87 -3.06 10.25
N ARG A 280 2.05 -4.23 10.90
CA ARG A 280 3.35 -4.88 11.03
C ARG A 280 3.93 -5.32 9.68
N LEU A 281 3.10 -5.83 8.79
CA LEU A 281 3.49 -6.15 7.41
C LEU A 281 3.95 -4.90 6.64
N TYR A 282 3.28 -3.74 6.79
CA TYR A 282 3.74 -2.49 6.20
C TYR A 282 5.08 -2.01 6.78
N GLN A 283 5.31 -2.17 8.09
CA GLN A 283 6.59 -1.87 8.70
C GLN A 283 7.69 -2.78 8.14
N ALA A 284 7.43 -4.08 8.03
CA ALA A 284 8.36 -5.04 7.46
C ALA A 284 8.64 -4.78 5.96
N ASP A 285 7.62 -4.45 5.17
CA ASP A 285 7.77 -4.03 3.77
C ASP A 285 8.73 -2.84 3.63
N TRP A 286 8.63 -1.89 4.56
CA TRP A 286 9.55 -0.74 4.61
C TRP A 286 10.99 -1.18 4.89
N LEU A 287 11.20 -2.15 5.78
CA LEU A 287 12.51 -2.72 6.07
C LEU A 287 13.12 -3.44 4.85
N LEU A 288 12.33 -4.21 4.13
CA LEU A 288 12.77 -4.87 2.88
C LEU A 288 13.22 -3.85 1.83
N ARG A 289 12.41 -2.80 1.61
CA ARG A 289 12.65 -1.87 0.49
C ARG A 289 13.75 -0.84 0.74
N PHE A 290 13.96 -0.42 1.96
CA PHE A 290 14.80 0.75 2.26
C PHE A 290 15.92 0.50 3.25
N TYR A 291 15.88 -0.60 4.01
CA TYR A 291 16.85 -0.89 5.07
C TYR A 291 17.73 -2.11 4.77
N GLY A 292 17.54 -2.75 3.63
CA GLY A 292 18.33 -3.90 3.22
C GLY A 292 18.07 -5.18 4.02
N PHE A 293 16.94 -5.28 4.72
CA PHE A 293 16.51 -6.52 5.34
C PHE A 293 15.98 -7.51 4.31
N ARG A 294 16.10 -8.79 4.60
CA ARG A 294 15.44 -9.87 3.86
C ARG A 294 14.35 -10.51 4.72
N ALA A 295 13.38 -11.15 4.07
CA ALA A 295 12.24 -11.76 4.76
C ALA A 295 12.66 -12.78 5.82
N ASN A 296 13.64 -13.65 5.48
CA ASN A 296 14.16 -14.68 6.37
C ASN A 296 15.05 -14.15 7.50
N GLU A 297 15.44 -12.87 7.50
CA GLU A 297 16.07 -12.22 8.64
C GLU A 297 15.03 -11.75 9.66
N LEU A 298 13.86 -11.33 9.18
CA LEU A 298 12.81 -10.78 10.03
C LEU A 298 11.95 -11.85 10.69
N LEU A 299 11.71 -12.97 9.98
CA LEU A 299 10.89 -14.09 10.44
C LEU A 299 11.52 -15.41 9.98
N ASP A 300 11.26 -16.48 10.70
CA ASP A 300 11.70 -17.84 10.41
C ASP A 300 10.61 -18.86 10.79
N ASP A 301 10.88 -20.16 10.53
CA ASP A 301 9.90 -21.22 10.79
C ASP A 301 9.57 -21.41 12.29
N SER A 302 10.45 -20.97 13.19
CA SER A 302 10.22 -21.02 14.65
C SER A 302 9.34 -19.87 15.13
N ALA A 303 9.35 -18.73 14.41
CA ALA A 303 8.54 -17.55 14.68
C ALA A 303 8.01 -16.95 13.36
N PRO A 304 7.01 -17.63 12.74
CA PRO A 304 6.55 -17.28 11.39
C PRO A 304 5.64 -16.05 11.33
N ASP A 305 5.19 -15.53 12.47
CA ASP A 305 4.30 -14.38 12.54
C ASP A 305 4.90 -13.25 13.37
N PHE A 306 4.61 -12.01 13.01
CA PHE A 306 5.05 -10.85 13.75
C PHE A 306 4.34 -10.73 15.10
N ASN A 307 5.07 -10.27 16.10
CA ASN A 307 4.48 -9.85 17.36
C ASN A 307 3.61 -8.60 17.11
N PRO A 308 2.29 -8.64 17.40
CA PRO A 308 1.42 -7.50 17.18
C PRO A 308 1.79 -6.28 18.05
N ASP A 309 2.35 -6.52 19.25
CA ASP A 309 2.66 -5.48 20.22
C ASP A 309 4.04 -4.84 20.03
N LEU A 310 4.86 -5.31 19.08
CA LEU A 310 6.23 -4.83 18.92
C LEU A 310 6.58 -4.60 17.43
N ASP A 311 7.29 -3.52 17.16
CA ASP A 311 7.81 -3.20 15.83
C ASP A 311 8.74 -4.30 15.30
N PRO A 312 8.63 -4.74 14.03
CA PRO A 312 9.45 -5.80 13.45
C PRO A 312 10.97 -5.60 13.59
N LYS A 313 11.44 -4.34 13.53
CA LYS A 313 12.86 -4.02 13.69
C LYS A 313 13.31 -4.18 15.15
N CYS A 314 12.45 -3.84 16.10
CA CYS A 314 12.69 -4.09 17.52
C CYS A 314 12.70 -5.60 17.82
N CYS A 315 11.77 -6.37 17.22
CA CYS A 315 11.75 -7.83 17.33
C CYS A 315 13.06 -8.44 16.83
N TRP A 316 13.52 -7.99 15.67
CA TRP A 316 14.80 -8.44 15.10
C TRP A 316 15.99 -8.13 16.03
N ALA A 317 16.07 -6.89 16.54
CA ALA A 317 17.16 -6.46 17.39
C ALA A 317 17.23 -7.24 18.72
N LEU A 318 16.09 -7.61 19.30
CA LEU A 318 16.03 -8.43 20.52
C LEU A 318 16.47 -9.89 20.27
N ARG A 319 16.28 -10.40 19.06
CA ARG A 319 16.74 -11.75 18.68
C ARG A 319 18.21 -11.80 18.27
N HIS A 320 18.83 -10.63 18.02
CA HIS A 320 20.23 -10.51 17.61
C HIS A 320 21.04 -9.66 18.60
N PRO A 321 21.14 -10.04 19.89
CA PRO A 321 21.89 -9.28 20.89
C PRO A 321 23.39 -9.21 20.56
N GLU A 322 23.93 -10.18 19.82
CA GLU A 322 25.31 -10.23 19.35
C GLU A 322 25.68 -9.06 18.43
N PHE A 323 24.69 -8.46 17.75
CA PHE A 323 24.88 -7.32 16.87
C PHE A 323 24.99 -5.99 17.63
N PHE A 324 24.56 -5.94 18.88
CA PHE A 324 24.42 -4.72 19.68
C PHE A 324 25.33 -4.71 20.91
N PRO A 325 25.75 -3.54 21.40
CA PRO A 325 25.38 -2.20 20.92
C PRO A 325 26.20 -1.74 19.71
N VAL A 326 25.60 -0.89 18.88
CA VAL A 326 26.25 -0.29 17.70
C VAL A 326 26.91 1.05 18.12
N GLU A 327 28.20 1.21 17.85
CA GLU A 327 28.92 2.47 18.11
C GLU A 327 28.65 3.48 16.98
N VAL A 328 27.91 4.53 17.28
CA VAL A 328 27.42 5.52 16.30
C VAL A 328 28.55 6.23 15.55
N ASN A 329 29.67 6.51 16.24
CA ASN A 329 30.79 7.24 15.67
C ASN A 329 31.65 6.40 14.69
N ARG A 330 31.44 5.08 14.65
CA ARG A 330 32.25 4.14 13.83
C ARG A 330 31.42 3.32 12.85
N ALA A 331 30.18 3.01 13.20
CA ALA A 331 29.33 2.10 12.42
C ALA A 331 29.15 2.58 10.99
N ASP A 332 29.08 1.65 10.04
CA ASP A 332 28.71 1.92 8.65
C ASP A 332 27.20 2.25 8.52
N TYR A 333 26.77 2.55 7.31
CA TYR A 333 25.38 2.92 7.03
C TYR A 333 24.42 1.76 7.31
N GLU A 334 24.80 0.56 6.90
CA GLU A 334 24.02 -0.66 7.03
C GLU A 334 23.83 -1.03 8.50
N ALA A 335 24.89 -0.94 9.32
CA ALA A 335 24.80 -1.19 10.75
C ALA A 335 23.90 -0.17 11.45
N LEU A 336 23.99 1.11 11.09
CA LEU A 336 23.09 2.15 11.62
C LEU A 336 21.63 1.86 11.27
N LEU A 337 21.34 1.36 10.07
CA LEU A 337 19.98 1.00 9.64
C LEU A 337 19.41 -0.22 10.40
N ARG A 338 20.23 -1.06 11.00
CA ARG A 338 19.80 -2.18 11.84
C ARG A 338 19.27 -1.73 13.21
N VAL A 339 19.68 -0.56 13.66
CA VAL A 339 19.33 -0.04 14.99
C VAL A 339 17.87 0.41 15.04
N PRO A 340 17.02 -0.12 15.96
CA PRO A 340 15.69 0.42 16.21
C PRO A 340 15.69 1.91 16.45
N GLY A 341 14.72 2.64 15.89
CA GLY A 341 14.66 4.11 16.04
C GLY A 341 15.59 4.91 15.13
N VAL A 342 16.51 4.26 14.39
CA VAL A 342 17.33 4.91 13.37
C VAL A 342 16.73 4.67 11.99
N GLY A 343 16.33 5.74 11.31
CA GLY A 343 15.79 5.72 9.97
C GLY A 343 16.83 6.06 8.90
N VAL A 344 16.46 5.87 7.63
CA VAL A 344 17.30 6.20 6.46
C VAL A 344 17.82 7.66 6.52
N VAL A 345 16.94 8.60 6.89
CA VAL A 345 17.31 10.02 6.98
C VAL A 345 18.26 10.27 8.17
N SER A 346 17.94 9.68 9.32
CA SER A 346 18.77 9.82 10.54
C SER A 346 20.14 9.20 10.35
N ALA A 347 20.22 8.01 9.73
CA ALA A 347 21.50 7.35 9.43
C ALA A 347 22.39 8.23 8.53
N LYS A 348 21.83 8.79 7.46
CA LYS A 348 22.55 9.72 6.58
C LYS A 348 23.04 10.97 7.33
N ARG A 349 22.21 11.56 8.18
CA ARG A 349 22.56 12.73 8.99
C ARG A 349 23.67 12.39 9.98
N ILE A 350 23.65 11.23 10.62
CA ILE A 350 24.70 10.73 11.51
C ILE A 350 26.04 10.65 10.75
N LEU A 351 26.05 10.01 9.57
CA LEU A 351 27.27 9.87 8.76
C LEU A 351 27.88 11.23 8.35
N VAL A 352 27.06 12.22 8.12
CA VAL A 352 27.53 13.59 7.80
C VAL A 352 28.02 14.29 9.06
N ALA A 353 27.23 14.30 10.12
CA ALA A 353 27.52 15.08 11.34
C ALA A 353 28.80 14.60 12.06
N ARG A 354 29.04 13.28 12.13
CA ARG A 354 30.25 12.74 12.79
C ARG A 354 31.56 13.09 12.09
N ARG A 355 31.53 13.63 10.86
CA ARG A 355 32.74 14.14 10.18
C ARG A 355 33.27 15.42 10.81
N SER A 356 32.39 16.19 11.46
CA SER A 356 32.74 17.45 12.13
C SER A 356 33.10 17.27 13.61
N GLY A 357 32.87 16.11 14.20
CA GLY A 357 33.17 15.79 15.57
C GLY A 357 32.45 14.57 16.09
N ALA A 358 32.90 14.01 17.21
CA ALA A 358 32.25 12.85 17.82
C ALA A 358 30.87 13.22 18.37
N LEU A 359 29.86 12.42 17.99
CA LEU A 359 28.48 12.58 18.39
C LEU A 359 28.24 12.02 19.79
N ARG A 360 27.40 12.69 20.55
CA ARG A 360 26.88 12.29 21.86
C ARG A 360 25.43 11.88 21.75
N ALA A 361 24.88 11.22 22.77
CA ALA A 361 23.49 10.77 22.79
C ALA A 361 22.47 11.92 22.57
N GLU A 362 22.75 13.11 23.09
CA GLU A 362 21.89 14.30 22.96
C GLU A 362 21.83 14.79 21.49
N ASP A 363 22.90 14.61 20.73
CA ASP A 363 22.97 15.01 19.33
C ASP A 363 22.09 14.12 18.43
N LEU A 364 21.94 12.85 18.78
CA LEU A 364 21.18 11.88 18.00
C LEU A 364 19.71 12.26 17.89
N GLN A 365 19.12 12.80 18.95
CA GLN A 365 17.73 13.26 18.93
C GLN A 365 17.53 14.40 17.92
N LYS A 366 18.49 15.36 17.87
CA LYS A 366 18.47 16.47 16.90
C LYS A 366 18.62 15.99 15.46
N LEU A 367 19.32 14.87 15.26
CA LEU A 367 19.47 14.22 13.95
C LEU A 367 18.26 13.39 13.53
N GLY A 368 17.22 13.30 14.38
CA GLY A 368 15.96 12.63 14.10
C GLY A 368 15.95 11.14 14.49
N VAL A 369 16.85 10.72 15.39
CA VAL A 369 16.82 9.37 15.97
C VAL A 369 15.70 9.29 17.02
N VAL A 370 14.90 8.23 16.97
CA VAL A 370 13.86 7.97 17.95
C VAL A 370 14.49 7.30 19.18
N MET A 371 15.02 8.14 20.10
CA MET A 371 15.83 7.69 21.24
C MET A 371 15.11 6.71 22.17
N LYS A 372 13.79 6.81 22.31
CA LYS A 372 13.00 5.86 23.13
C LYS A 372 13.09 4.39 22.65
N HIS A 373 13.46 4.15 21.38
CA HIS A 373 13.79 2.83 20.86
C HIS A 373 15.30 2.62 20.79
N ALA A 374 16.05 3.61 20.31
CA ALA A 374 17.45 3.46 19.95
C ALA A 374 18.41 3.36 21.15
N GLN A 375 18.07 3.95 22.29
CA GLN A 375 18.95 4.05 23.46
C GLN A 375 19.47 2.70 23.98
N TYR A 376 18.71 1.62 23.77
CA TYR A 376 19.07 0.27 24.23
C TYR A 376 20.07 -0.43 23.32
N PHE A 377 20.29 0.07 22.11
CA PHE A 377 21.01 -0.58 21.02
C PHE A 377 22.21 0.23 20.52
N LEU A 378 22.51 1.38 21.14
CA LEU A 378 23.54 2.31 20.69
C LEU A 378 24.57 2.61 21.78
N THR A 379 25.81 2.87 21.34
CA THR A 379 26.85 3.57 22.10
C THR A 379 27.33 4.81 21.38
N CYS A 380 27.78 5.81 22.14
CA CYS A 380 28.41 7.04 21.66
C CYS A 380 29.74 7.21 22.38
N GLY A 381 30.87 6.99 21.68
CA GLY A 381 32.21 7.02 22.27
C GLY A 381 32.38 5.96 23.37
N GLY A 382 31.85 4.78 23.16
CA GLY A 382 31.90 3.64 24.09
C GLY A 382 30.95 3.74 25.29
N ARG A 383 30.15 4.80 25.39
CA ARG A 383 29.15 4.97 26.48
C ARG A 383 27.78 4.56 25.98
N CYS A 384 27.07 3.69 26.74
CA CYS A 384 25.69 3.34 26.44
C CYS A 384 24.79 4.58 26.46
N ALA A 385 23.87 4.67 25.48
CA ALA A 385 22.89 5.74 25.44
C ALA A 385 21.78 5.56 26.50
N ALA A 386 21.53 4.31 26.94
CA ALA A 386 20.63 4.03 28.06
C ALA A 386 21.34 4.29 29.40
N PRO A 387 20.63 4.82 30.41
CA PRO A 387 21.24 5.18 31.70
C PRO A 387 21.67 3.98 32.57
N LEU A 388 21.15 2.77 32.30
CA LEU A 388 21.42 1.54 33.05
C LEU A 388 21.58 0.35 32.13
N ARG A 389 22.39 -0.67 32.53
CA ARG A 389 22.39 -2.00 31.90
C ARG A 389 21.08 -2.71 32.27
N LEU A 390 20.13 -2.73 31.35
CA LEU A 390 18.85 -3.39 31.53
C LEU A 390 18.93 -4.85 31.06
N SER A 391 18.19 -5.74 31.72
CA SER A 391 17.97 -7.09 31.20
C SER A 391 17.18 -7.06 29.89
N GLN A 392 17.30 -8.09 29.08
CA GLN A 392 16.56 -8.20 27.82
C GLN A 392 15.05 -8.11 28.03
N GLU A 393 14.55 -8.69 29.13
CA GLU A 393 13.13 -8.61 29.51
C GLU A 393 12.70 -7.16 29.82
N SER A 394 13.52 -6.41 30.56
CA SER A 394 13.23 -5.01 30.85
C SER A 394 13.25 -4.13 29.59
N ILE A 395 14.15 -4.40 28.65
CA ILE A 395 14.17 -3.73 27.34
C ILE A 395 12.88 -4.03 26.58
N LEU A 396 12.49 -5.31 26.51
CA LEU A 396 11.24 -5.73 25.85
C LEU A 396 10.02 -5.02 26.44
N GLN A 397 9.87 -5.02 27.76
CA GLN A 397 8.74 -4.37 28.44
C GLN A 397 8.69 -2.87 28.15
N ASN A 398 9.86 -2.18 28.18
CA ASN A 398 9.94 -0.76 27.88
C ASN A 398 9.57 -0.47 26.40
N LEU A 399 10.04 -1.27 25.47
CA LEU A 399 9.69 -1.13 24.05
C LEU A 399 8.21 -1.36 23.80
N MET A 400 7.60 -2.39 24.38
CA MET A 400 6.16 -2.65 24.29
C MET A 400 5.34 -1.50 24.91
N ALA A 401 5.76 -0.93 26.01
CA ALA A 401 5.09 0.23 26.61
C ALA A 401 5.13 1.48 25.72
N VAL A 402 6.22 1.67 24.98
CA VAL A 402 6.35 2.75 23.99
C VAL A 402 5.42 2.51 22.79
N GLU A 403 5.37 1.28 22.27
CA GLU A 403 4.54 0.92 21.13
C GLU A 403 3.04 1.04 21.45
N ARG A 404 2.59 0.54 22.60
CA ARG A 404 1.18 0.65 23.03
C ARG A 404 0.68 2.08 23.11
N ARG A 405 1.55 3.05 23.45
CA ARG A 405 1.23 4.47 23.44
C ARG A 405 1.21 5.09 22.03
N ALA A 406 1.93 4.49 21.09
CA ALA A 406 2.09 5.00 19.73
C ALA A 406 1.06 4.40 18.76
N LEU A 407 0.53 3.18 19.06
CA LEU A 407 -0.51 2.58 18.24
C LEU A 407 -1.76 3.46 18.33
N PRO A 408 -2.38 3.83 17.20
CA PRO A 408 -3.67 4.49 17.24
C PRO A 408 -4.60 3.57 18.03
N GLN A 409 -5.29 4.11 19.02
CA GLN A 409 -6.41 3.42 19.63
C GLN A 409 -7.35 3.09 18.45
N ALA A 410 -7.36 1.81 18.08
CA ALA A 410 -8.02 1.36 16.87
C ALA A 410 -9.53 1.22 17.14
N GLU A 411 -10.20 2.36 17.25
CA GLU A 411 -11.55 2.54 16.77
C GLU A 411 -11.46 3.11 15.35
N VAL A 412 -10.96 2.33 14.43
CA VAL A 412 -11.17 2.61 13.01
C VAL A 412 -12.46 1.91 12.63
N GLN A 413 -13.57 2.49 13.00
CA GLN A 413 -14.75 2.41 12.17
C GLN A 413 -14.36 3.01 10.82
N GLN A 414 -14.29 2.17 9.80
CA GLN A 414 -14.35 2.64 8.42
C GLN A 414 -15.79 3.12 8.24
N LEU A 415 -16.02 4.38 8.66
CA LEU A 415 -17.32 5.01 8.55
C LEU A 415 -17.72 5.00 7.08
N SER A 416 -18.81 4.30 6.77
CA SER A 416 -19.57 4.54 5.56
C SER A 416 -19.91 6.04 5.50
N LEU A 417 -19.89 6.59 4.32
CA LEU A 417 -20.26 8.01 4.08
C LEU A 417 -21.68 8.34 4.58
N PHE A 418 -22.47 7.34 4.92
CA PHE A 418 -23.88 7.42 5.27
C PHE A 418 -24.19 7.20 6.76
N ASP A 419 -23.20 6.88 7.60
CA ASP A 419 -23.43 6.68 9.05
C ASP A 419 -23.64 8.00 9.83
N GLN A 420 -23.81 9.14 9.16
CA GLN A 420 -24.07 10.46 9.77
C GLN A 420 -25.40 11.09 9.38
N VAL A 421 -26.33 10.33 8.85
CA VAL A 421 -27.72 10.79 8.65
C VAL A 421 -28.65 9.93 9.52
N GLY A 422 -28.72 10.29 10.76
CA GLY A 422 -29.69 9.84 11.73
C GLY A 422 -29.99 10.95 12.71
#